data_c16564ba36d1c9c152179dca7f60624b
#
_entry.id   c16564ba36d1c9c152179dca7f60624b
#
_cell.length_a   1.000
_cell.length_b   1.000
_cell.length_c   1.000
_cell.angle_alpha   90.00
_cell.angle_beta   90.00
_cell.angle_gamma   90.00
#
_symmetry.space_group_name_H-M   'P 1'
#
loop_
_entity.id
_entity.type
_entity.pdbx_description
1 polymer ?
#
loop_
_entity_poly.entity_id
_entity_poly.type
_entity_poly.pdbx_seq_one_letter_code
_entity_poly.pdbx_strand_id
1 'polypeptide(L)'
;MATHRTSSKEALARPKHFDEANVARLGLISIQERIPEGYSSWEEEFEFLGKPVKLACYASEKVGGVPHGLDNEVSLALIALYFNAGSPEDGTFTATPYQILKLMGLDTSGYYYQALKESLMRLTTATYVLSEAWRADGRWQSVTFRYIEKLEYTSSAEGKLDRASVLRITLAKEIVRSLKQNYVKPIDIEFMASLKRPLSRALYRLLDAQRFSPENPSPLPRFEVNLMEWAAACKIVHKRPDKVRRTLEPAHEELIARRYLQSVEYIGRGQQQTIVYVFGEEAGGVADMEAVDLLMAEGLSFTSAYSLARRYSLAHIKDRLERFRSILASGYKPKNRLGFLVDVIRDEEGKYRRALPPAQGRRAQAHREEEEARRIEEEAEREWQRMPKEAQVRRALQVAQLVLRSRISVGELEELAHLMEAGQLEPRAVVEELKAAASGGRLEEWLQTFRQGLAE
;
A
#
# COMPACT_ATOMS: atom_id res chain seq x y z
N MET A 1 -34.21 -34.04 -9.04
CA MET A 1 -32.93 -33.66 -8.37
C MET A 1 -32.27 -32.59 -9.19
N ALA A 2 -32.44 -31.34 -8.80
CA ALA A 2 -31.90 -30.19 -9.51
C ALA A 2 -30.61 -29.75 -8.78
N THR A 3 -29.47 -29.88 -9.45
CA THR A 3 -28.17 -29.45 -8.97
C THR A 3 -28.05 -27.96 -9.15
N HIS A 4 -28.07 -27.21 -8.04
CA HIS A 4 -27.71 -25.82 -7.98
C HIS A 4 -26.23 -25.64 -8.36
N ARG A 5 -25.98 -25.10 -9.53
CA ARG A 5 -24.70 -24.46 -9.88
C ARG A 5 -24.67 -23.10 -9.19
N THR A 6 -23.99 -23.00 -8.08
CA THR A 6 -23.57 -21.73 -7.49
C THR A 6 -22.46 -21.13 -8.35
N SER A 7 -22.84 -20.17 -9.17
CA SER A 7 -21.91 -19.29 -9.86
C SER A 7 -21.24 -18.37 -8.84
N SER A 8 -20.04 -18.71 -8.38
CA SER A 8 -19.19 -17.80 -7.64
C SER A 8 -18.61 -16.76 -8.62
N LYS A 9 -19.32 -15.68 -8.86
CA LYS A 9 -18.73 -14.45 -9.32
C LYS A 9 -17.92 -13.90 -8.15
N GLU A 10 -16.65 -14.29 -8.03
CA GLU A 10 -15.70 -13.60 -7.20
C GLU A 10 -15.60 -12.15 -7.68
N ALA A 11 -16.21 -11.26 -6.91
CA ALA A 11 -16.03 -9.83 -7.06
C ALA A 11 -14.55 -9.55 -6.89
N LEU A 12 -13.90 -8.99 -7.90
CA LEU A 12 -12.55 -8.43 -7.84
C LEU A 12 -12.42 -7.63 -6.54
N ALA A 13 -11.68 -8.18 -5.58
CA ALA A 13 -11.49 -7.59 -4.28
C ALA A 13 -10.78 -6.22 -4.48
N ARG A 14 -11.49 -5.15 -4.15
CA ARG A 14 -10.91 -3.80 -4.17
C ARG A 14 -9.80 -3.72 -3.16
N PRO A 15 -8.76 -2.89 -3.41
CA PRO A 15 -7.68 -2.74 -2.47
C PRO A 15 -8.23 -2.36 -1.10
N LYS A 16 -8.02 -3.22 -0.14
CA LYS A 16 -8.34 -2.94 1.26
C LYS A 16 -7.24 -2.00 1.77
N HIS A 17 -7.62 -0.80 2.16
CA HIS A 17 -6.69 0.19 2.70
C HIS A 17 -6.47 -0.09 4.19
N PHE A 18 -5.67 -1.10 4.47
CA PHE A 18 -5.28 -1.47 5.82
C PHE A 18 -3.80 -1.29 6.01
N ASP A 19 -3.41 -0.93 7.21
CA ASP A 19 -2.05 -1.02 7.71
C ASP A 19 -1.94 -2.20 8.68
N GLU A 20 -0.76 -2.80 8.79
CA GLU A 20 -0.48 -3.80 9.80
C GLU A 20 -0.30 -3.10 11.15
N ALA A 21 -1.11 -3.49 12.14
CA ALA A 21 -1.26 -2.72 13.37
C ALA A 21 0.01 -2.67 14.24
N ASN A 22 0.82 -3.74 14.29
CA ASN A 22 2.08 -3.71 15.04
C ASN A 22 3.10 -2.79 14.37
N VAL A 23 3.31 -2.90 13.05
CA VAL A 23 4.25 -2.06 12.29
C VAL A 23 3.88 -0.59 12.43
N ALA A 24 2.60 -0.26 12.27
CA ALA A 24 2.12 1.10 12.38
C ALA A 24 2.31 1.68 13.79
N ARG A 25 1.95 0.91 14.82
CA ARG A 25 2.01 1.34 16.21
C ARG A 25 3.44 1.48 16.73
N LEU A 26 4.33 0.57 16.35
CA LEU A 26 5.73 0.55 16.81
C LEU A 26 6.63 1.53 16.05
N GLY A 27 6.14 2.10 14.93
CA GLY A 27 6.92 3.03 14.13
C GLY A 27 8.26 2.41 13.69
N LEU A 28 8.23 1.21 13.11
CA LEU A 28 9.45 0.46 12.78
C LEU A 28 10.31 1.13 11.70
N ILE A 29 9.74 2.05 10.94
CA ILE A 29 10.39 2.79 9.84
C ILE A 29 10.52 4.24 10.27
N SER A 30 11.73 4.84 10.13
CA SER A 30 11.92 6.25 10.45
C SER A 30 11.01 7.15 9.61
N ILE A 31 10.41 8.15 10.24
CA ILE A 31 9.61 9.16 9.52
C ILE A 31 10.47 10.15 8.74
N GLN A 32 11.78 10.25 9.01
CA GLN A 32 12.67 11.20 8.34
C GLN A 32 12.86 10.80 6.87
N GLU A 33 12.81 11.77 5.97
CA GLU A 33 13.08 11.55 4.53
C GLU A 33 14.52 11.13 4.27
N ARG A 34 15.43 11.63 5.09
CA ARG A 34 16.87 11.35 5.02
C ARG A 34 17.41 11.06 6.41
N ILE A 35 18.30 10.12 6.48
CA ILE A 35 19.06 9.79 7.68
C ILE A 35 20.56 10.10 7.43
N PRO A 36 21.36 10.30 8.48
CA PRO A 36 22.81 10.45 8.33
C PRO A 36 23.44 9.26 7.63
N GLU A 37 24.50 9.53 6.87
CA GLU A 37 25.33 8.47 6.31
C GLU A 37 25.89 7.57 7.41
N GLY A 38 25.91 6.26 7.19
CA GLY A 38 26.33 5.29 8.19
C GLY A 38 25.30 4.95 9.27
N TYR A 39 24.11 5.58 9.26
CA TYR A 39 23.08 5.25 10.26
C TYR A 39 22.40 3.92 9.93
N SER A 40 22.96 2.84 10.47
CA SER A 40 22.59 1.46 10.15
C SER A 40 21.91 0.70 11.29
N SER A 41 21.72 1.34 12.45
CA SER A 41 20.98 0.71 13.56
C SER A 41 20.32 1.76 14.46
N TRP A 42 19.27 1.31 15.13
CA TRP A 42 18.69 1.99 16.28
C TRP A 42 18.22 0.95 17.30
N GLU A 43 18.26 1.32 18.57
CA GLU A 43 17.74 0.54 19.68
C GLU A 43 16.94 1.44 20.61
N GLU A 44 15.82 0.93 21.11
CA GLU A 44 14.91 1.63 22.00
C GLU A 44 14.40 0.69 23.08
N GLU A 45 14.37 1.18 24.29
CA GLU A 45 13.78 0.50 25.46
C GLU A 45 12.74 1.42 26.08
N PHE A 46 11.56 0.89 26.36
CA PHE A 46 10.48 1.62 27.02
C PHE A 46 9.62 0.65 27.83
N GLU A 47 8.81 1.17 28.72
CA GLU A 47 7.87 0.38 29.50
C GLU A 47 6.51 0.34 28.77
N PHE A 48 5.97 -0.85 28.61
CA PHE A 48 4.65 -1.07 28.00
C PHE A 48 3.83 -2.02 28.88
N LEU A 49 2.69 -1.54 29.40
CA LEU A 49 1.83 -2.29 30.32
C LEU A 49 2.59 -2.87 31.52
N GLY A 50 3.52 -2.10 32.10
CA GLY A 50 4.33 -2.50 33.26
C GLY A 50 5.44 -3.52 32.94
N LYS A 51 5.77 -3.71 31.65
CA LYS A 51 6.85 -4.60 31.20
C LYS A 51 7.88 -3.85 30.39
N PRO A 52 9.17 -4.14 30.53
CA PRO A 52 10.20 -3.60 29.67
C PRO A 52 10.06 -4.19 28.26
N VAL A 53 9.99 -3.31 27.29
CA VAL A 53 9.92 -3.64 25.85
C VAL A 53 11.19 -3.12 25.19
N LYS A 54 11.82 -3.97 24.38
CA LYS A 54 13.00 -3.58 23.60
C LYS A 54 12.71 -3.74 22.12
N LEU A 55 13.01 -2.69 21.38
CA LEU A 55 12.95 -2.66 19.91
C LEU A 55 14.33 -2.34 19.37
N ALA A 56 14.75 -3.08 18.33
CA ALA A 56 15.97 -2.76 17.61
C ALA A 56 15.79 -3.00 16.11
N CYS A 57 16.53 -2.24 15.32
CA CYS A 57 16.69 -2.46 13.88
C CYS A 57 18.19 -2.46 13.53
N TYR A 58 18.60 -3.45 12.78
CA TYR A 58 19.95 -3.55 12.24
C TYR A 58 19.88 -3.65 10.73
N ALA A 59 20.57 -2.77 10.03
CA ALA A 59 20.53 -2.65 8.58
C ALA A 59 21.94 -2.51 7.98
N SER A 60 22.06 -2.63 6.68
CA SER A 60 23.31 -2.47 5.97
C SER A 60 23.49 -1.04 5.47
N GLU A 61 24.62 -0.42 5.77
CA GLU A 61 25.01 0.90 5.23
C GLU A 61 25.08 0.88 3.69
N LYS A 62 25.48 -0.26 3.09
CA LYS A 62 25.61 -0.42 1.64
C LYS A 62 24.31 -0.24 0.86
N VAL A 63 23.16 -0.38 1.54
CA VAL A 63 21.83 -0.21 0.93
C VAL A 63 21.11 1.02 1.49
N GLY A 64 21.83 1.92 2.14
CA GLY A 64 21.30 3.19 2.63
C GLY A 64 20.82 3.17 4.08
N GLY A 65 21.27 2.20 4.90
CA GLY A 65 21.01 2.15 6.34
C GLY A 65 19.61 1.67 6.72
N VAL A 66 19.11 2.13 7.86
CA VAL A 66 17.79 1.72 8.37
C VAL A 66 16.65 2.21 7.47
N PRO A 67 15.51 1.50 7.42
CA PRO A 67 14.35 1.93 6.64
C PRO A 67 13.85 3.32 7.06
N HIS A 68 13.61 4.18 6.05
CA HIS A 68 13.22 5.57 6.23
C HIS A 68 12.51 6.15 4.99
N GLY A 69 11.94 7.34 5.13
CA GLY A 69 11.33 8.09 4.02
C GLY A 69 10.31 7.28 3.26
N LEU A 70 10.57 7.05 1.98
CA LEU A 70 9.68 6.34 1.05
C LEU A 70 9.32 4.92 1.53
N ASP A 71 10.12 4.30 2.38
CA ASP A 71 9.89 2.93 2.87
C ASP A 71 8.57 2.81 3.66
N ASN A 72 8.12 3.91 4.28
CA ASN A 72 6.81 3.98 4.93
C ASN A 72 5.66 3.74 3.94
N GLU A 73 5.72 4.36 2.79
CA GLU A 73 4.68 4.26 1.76
C GLU A 73 4.78 2.94 1.00
N VAL A 74 6.01 2.51 0.68
CA VAL A 74 6.26 1.21 0.03
C VAL A 74 5.73 0.08 0.90
N SER A 75 6.03 0.07 2.21
CA SER A 75 5.55 -0.98 3.12
C SER A 75 4.03 -1.09 3.13
N LEU A 76 3.33 0.05 3.11
CA LEU A 76 1.87 0.10 3.06
C LEU A 76 1.32 -0.39 1.70
N ALA A 77 1.96 0.01 0.59
CA ALA A 77 1.58 -0.46 -0.74
C ALA A 77 1.76 -1.98 -0.89
N LEU A 78 2.79 -2.56 -0.26
CA LEU A 78 3.00 -4.01 -0.26
C LEU A 78 1.88 -4.76 0.46
N ILE A 79 1.38 -4.24 1.58
CA ILE A 79 0.21 -4.81 2.29
C ILE A 79 -1.03 -4.76 1.40
N ALA A 80 -1.28 -3.64 0.73
CA ALA A 80 -2.41 -3.52 -0.18
C ALA A 80 -2.32 -4.51 -1.36
N LEU A 81 -1.13 -4.69 -1.93
CA LEU A 81 -0.90 -5.66 -3.01
C LEU A 81 -1.03 -7.11 -2.54
N TYR A 82 -0.59 -7.42 -1.33
CA TYR A 82 -0.80 -8.73 -0.73
C TYR A 82 -2.30 -9.07 -0.63
N PHE A 83 -3.13 -8.13 -0.17
CA PHE A 83 -4.58 -8.32 -0.13
C PHE A 83 -5.19 -8.43 -1.54
N ASN A 84 -4.72 -7.64 -2.49
CA ASN A 84 -5.18 -7.70 -3.89
C ASN A 84 -4.84 -9.04 -4.55
N ALA A 85 -3.74 -9.67 -4.14
CA ALA A 85 -3.35 -11.00 -4.61
C ALA A 85 -4.14 -12.16 -3.92
N GLY A 86 -5.17 -11.84 -3.14
CA GLY A 86 -6.01 -12.84 -2.47
C GLY A 86 -5.42 -13.36 -1.16
N SER A 87 -4.48 -12.65 -0.54
CA SER A 87 -3.86 -13.02 0.75
C SER A 87 -3.20 -14.39 0.74
N PRO A 88 -2.24 -14.66 -0.15
CA PRO A 88 -1.61 -15.98 -0.30
C PRO A 88 -1.02 -16.48 1.01
N GLU A 89 -1.14 -17.82 1.24
CA GLU A 89 -0.75 -18.49 2.49
C GLU A 89 0.72 -18.30 2.85
N ASP A 90 1.59 -18.37 1.83
CA ASP A 90 3.04 -18.23 1.98
C ASP A 90 3.54 -16.78 2.00
N GLY A 91 2.62 -15.81 1.93
CA GLY A 91 2.95 -14.39 1.89
C GLY A 91 3.56 -13.91 0.57
N THR A 92 3.57 -14.77 -0.49
CA THR A 92 4.24 -14.50 -1.75
C THR A 92 3.25 -13.98 -2.79
N PHE A 93 3.54 -12.84 -3.38
CA PHE A 93 2.76 -12.25 -4.47
C PHE A 93 3.66 -11.62 -5.52
N THR A 94 3.08 -11.35 -6.68
CA THR A 94 3.74 -10.70 -7.81
C THR A 94 3.19 -9.30 -8.01
N ALA A 95 4.07 -8.35 -8.27
CA ALA A 95 3.71 -6.97 -8.55
C ALA A 95 4.65 -6.35 -9.60
N THR A 96 4.26 -5.22 -10.17
CA THR A 96 5.16 -4.40 -10.98
C THR A 96 5.57 -3.15 -10.21
N PRO A 97 6.75 -2.57 -10.48
CA PRO A 97 7.13 -1.27 -9.91
C PRO A 97 6.08 -0.19 -10.17
N TYR A 98 5.47 -0.21 -11.34
CA TYR A 98 4.39 0.70 -11.72
C TYR A 98 3.19 0.61 -10.78
N GLN A 99 2.73 -0.62 -10.45
CA GLN A 99 1.61 -0.82 -9.53
C GLN A 99 1.92 -0.24 -8.13
N ILE A 100 3.14 -0.45 -7.63
CA ILE A 100 3.55 0.09 -6.33
C ILE A 100 3.54 1.62 -6.34
N LEU A 101 4.19 2.25 -7.34
CA LEU A 101 4.26 3.70 -7.44
C LEU A 101 2.86 4.33 -7.60
N LYS A 102 1.99 3.74 -8.40
CA LYS A 102 0.60 4.22 -8.58
C LYS A 102 -0.24 4.10 -7.32
N LEU A 103 -0.10 3.03 -6.54
CA LEU A 103 -0.79 2.90 -5.24
C LEU A 103 -0.35 3.98 -4.25
N MET A 104 0.89 4.43 -4.34
CA MET A 104 1.43 5.50 -3.50
C MET A 104 1.13 6.91 -4.04
N GLY A 105 0.48 7.02 -5.21
CA GLY A 105 0.22 8.30 -5.87
C GLY A 105 1.48 9.01 -6.38
N LEU A 106 2.56 8.25 -6.62
CA LEU A 106 3.85 8.79 -7.08
C LEU A 106 3.99 8.75 -8.60
N ASP A 107 4.84 9.63 -9.11
CA ASP A 107 5.26 9.63 -10.50
C ASP A 107 6.01 8.35 -10.88
N THR A 108 5.97 7.97 -12.15
CA THR A 108 6.59 6.77 -12.71
C THR A 108 7.85 7.08 -13.52
N SER A 109 8.59 8.12 -13.10
CA SER A 109 9.89 8.49 -13.68
C SER A 109 11.01 7.55 -13.25
N GLY A 110 12.12 7.57 -13.98
CA GLY A 110 13.32 6.79 -13.65
C GLY A 110 13.84 7.05 -12.23
N TYR A 111 13.68 8.28 -11.72
CA TYR A 111 14.02 8.63 -10.34
C TYR A 111 13.24 7.78 -9.32
N TYR A 112 11.91 7.69 -9.49
CA TYR A 112 11.09 6.92 -8.56
C TYR A 112 11.26 5.40 -8.70
N TYR A 113 11.59 4.89 -9.87
CA TYR A 113 11.97 3.47 -10.03
C TYR A 113 13.25 3.15 -9.26
N GLN A 114 14.23 4.04 -9.30
CA GLN A 114 15.47 3.87 -8.54
C GLN A 114 15.22 3.97 -7.04
N ALA A 115 14.48 4.99 -6.59
CA ALA A 115 14.11 5.17 -5.18
C ALA A 115 13.30 3.97 -4.65
N LEU A 116 12.39 3.41 -5.45
CA LEU A 116 11.65 2.20 -5.11
C LEU A 116 12.58 0.99 -4.95
N LYS A 117 13.54 0.80 -5.87
CA LYS A 117 14.53 -0.28 -5.76
C LYS A 117 15.32 -0.19 -4.46
N GLU A 118 15.78 1.00 -4.11
CA GLU A 118 16.52 1.25 -2.86
C GLU A 118 15.65 0.96 -1.63
N SER A 119 14.39 1.40 -1.65
CA SER A 119 13.40 1.11 -0.60
C SER A 119 13.18 -0.39 -0.41
N LEU A 120 12.92 -1.13 -1.49
CA LEU A 120 12.74 -2.58 -1.44
C LEU A 120 13.99 -3.28 -0.89
N MET A 121 15.18 -2.82 -1.25
CA MET A 121 16.44 -3.38 -0.73
C MET A 121 16.60 -3.11 0.77
N ARG A 122 16.26 -1.89 1.27
CA ARG A 122 16.29 -1.60 2.72
C ARG A 122 15.29 -2.49 3.47
N LEU A 123 14.06 -2.60 3.00
CA LEU A 123 13.02 -3.44 3.62
C LEU A 123 13.35 -4.94 3.61
N THR A 124 14.20 -5.39 2.67
CA THR A 124 14.65 -6.79 2.59
C THR A 124 15.85 -7.07 3.49
N THR A 125 16.71 -6.08 3.72
CA THR A 125 17.98 -6.28 4.44
C THR A 125 17.93 -5.88 5.90
N ALA A 126 17.05 -4.96 6.29
CA ALA A 126 16.88 -4.53 7.67
C ALA A 126 16.22 -5.63 8.50
N THR A 127 16.85 -5.99 9.62
CA THR A 127 16.37 -6.97 10.59
C THR A 127 15.83 -6.24 11.82
N TYR A 128 14.57 -6.49 12.16
CA TYR A 128 13.91 -6.00 13.36
C TYR A 128 13.98 -7.05 14.46
N VAL A 129 14.31 -6.63 15.66
CA VAL A 129 14.31 -7.46 16.88
C VAL A 129 13.37 -6.80 17.88
N LEU A 130 12.28 -7.48 18.19
CA LEU A 130 11.22 -6.97 19.05
C LEU A 130 11.06 -7.91 20.25
N SER A 131 11.17 -7.38 21.46
CA SER A 131 10.99 -8.13 22.70
C SER A 131 9.68 -7.73 23.36
N GLU A 132 8.76 -8.69 23.58
CA GLU A 132 7.44 -8.51 24.21
C GLU A 132 6.57 -7.40 23.57
N ALA A 133 6.83 -7.06 22.29
CA ALA A 133 6.23 -5.91 21.61
C ALA A 133 5.29 -6.28 20.46
N TRP A 134 5.36 -7.50 19.97
CA TRP A 134 4.56 -7.97 18.84
C TRP A 134 3.27 -8.65 19.31
N ARG A 135 2.14 -8.18 18.83
CA ARG A 135 0.83 -8.77 19.15
C ARG A 135 0.47 -9.84 18.14
N ALA A 136 0.33 -11.09 18.58
CA ALA A 136 -0.16 -12.19 17.77
C ALA A 136 -0.88 -13.22 18.64
N ASP A 137 -1.92 -13.89 18.12
CA ASP A 137 -2.76 -14.87 18.81
C ASP A 137 -3.29 -14.38 20.17
N GLY A 138 -3.62 -13.10 20.27
CA GLY A 138 -4.07 -12.50 21.51
C GLY A 138 -2.99 -12.33 22.58
N ARG A 139 -1.70 -12.54 22.25
CA ARG A 139 -0.55 -12.45 23.18
C ARG A 139 0.53 -11.51 22.67
N TRP A 140 1.33 -10.99 23.60
CA TRP A 140 2.57 -10.27 23.29
C TRP A 140 3.70 -11.28 23.13
N GLN A 141 4.50 -11.11 22.09
CA GLN A 141 5.56 -12.04 21.70
C GLN A 141 6.84 -11.27 21.36
N SER A 142 7.96 -11.97 21.53
CA SER A 142 9.26 -11.53 21.02
C SER A 142 9.46 -12.14 19.63
N VAL A 143 9.83 -11.31 18.66
CA VAL A 143 10.01 -11.75 17.28
C VAL A 143 11.23 -11.08 16.64
N THR A 144 11.85 -11.79 15.71
CA THR A 144 12.93 -11.25 14.85
C THR A 144 12.57 -11.53 13.40
N PHE A 145 12.48 -10.48 12.60
CA PHE A 145 12.07 -10.62 11.20
C PHE A 145 12.64 -9.49 10.31
N ARG A 146 12.53 -9.66 9.00
CA ARG A 146 12.72 -8.62 7.98
C ARG A 146 11.36 -8.32 7.35
N TYR A 147 11.09 -7.09 6.96
CA TYR A 147 9.79 -6.73 6.39
C TYR A 147 9.49 -7.55 5.13
N ILE A 148 10.47 -7.64 4.23
CA ILE A 148 10.45 -8.51 3.05
C ILE A 148 11.41 -9.67 3.33
N GLU A 149 10.88 -10.88 3.42
CA GLU A 149 11.67 -12.09 3.63
C GLU A 149 12.46 -12.46 2.37
N LYS A 150 11.80 -12.33 1.20
CA LYS A 150 12.42 -12.61 -0.09
C LYS A 150 11.95 -11.62 -1.16
N LEU A 151 12.90 -11.11 -1.92
CA LEU A 151 12.70 -10.25 -3.07
C LEU A 151 13.41 -10.85 -4.29
N GLU A 152 12.64 -11.10 -5.35
CA GLU A 152 13.14 -11.50 -6.67
C GLU A 152 12.57 -10.52 -7.69
N TYR A 153 13.38 -10.09 -8.66
CA TYR A 153 12.91 -9.15 -9.67
C TYR A 153 13.66 -9.28 -10.99
N THR A 154 12.97 -8.94 -12.08
CA THR A 154 13.60 -8.70 -13.37
C THR A 154 14.07 -7.26 -13.47
N SER A 155 15.17 -7.01 -14.16
CA SER A 155 15.72 -5.67 -14.35
C SER A 155 16.12 -5.45 -15.80
N SER A 156 16.35 -4.19 -16.17
CA SER A 156 16.96 -3.82 -17.44
C SER A 156 18.40 -4.38 -17.56
N ALA A 157 18.98 -4.30 -18.74
CA ALA A 157 20.39 -4.67 -18.97
C ALA A 157 21.37 -3.91 -18.04
N GLU A 158 21.00 -2.70 -17.61
CA GLU A 158 21.76 -1.88 -16.67
C GLU A 158 21.45 -2.24 -15.18
N GLY A 159 20.67 -3.26 -14.91
CA GLY A 159 20.26 -3.65 -13.57
C GLY A 159 19.27 -2.70 -12.88
N LYS A 160 18.61 -1.82 -13.62
CA LYS A 160 17.61 -0.87 -13.10
C LYS A 160 16.21 -1.47 -13.15
N LEU A 161 15.36 -1.12 -12.19
CA LEU A 161 13.92 -1.34 -12.32
C LEU A 161 13.35 -0.40 -13.37
N ASP A 162 12.39 -0.91 -14.12
CA ASP A 162 11.63 -0.17 -15.11
C ASP A 162 10.17 -0.65 -15.13
N ARG A 163 9.40 -0.13 -16.05
CA ARG A 163 7.98 -0.46 -16.19
C ARG A 163 7.74 -1.94 -16.56
N ALA A 164 8.65 -2.54 -17.32
CA ALA A 164 8.56 -3.94 -17.73
C ALA A 164 9.07 -4.91 -16.65
N SER A 165 9.66 -4.39 -15.57
CA SER A 165 10.13 -5.21 -14.45
C SER A 165 8.97 -5.89 -13.74
N VAL A 166 9.21 -7.13 -13.31
CA VAL A 166 8.30 -7.91 -12.47
C VAL A 166 8.99 -8.17 -11.15
N LEU A 167 8.28 -7.95 -10.07
CA LEU A 167 8.73 -8.18 -8.70
C LEU A 167 7.97 -9.39 -8.15
N ARG A 168 8.68 -10.33 -7.53
CA ARG A 168 8.11 -11.37 -6.71
C ARG A 168 8.54 -11.13 -5.27
N ILE A 169 7.58 -10.92 -4.40
CA ILE A 169 7.79 -10.44 -3.04
C ILE A 169 7.18 -11.44 -2.07
N THR A 170 7.95 -11.85 -1.06
CA THR A 170 7.47 -12.63 0.07
C THR A 170 7.56 -11.77 1.32
N LEU A 171 6.43 -11.45 1.95
CA LEU A 171 6.39 -10.76 3.23
C LEU A 171 6.81 -11.69 4.37
N ALA A 172 7.30 -11.11 5.47
CA ALA A 172 7.62 -11.86 6.69
C ALA A 172 6.41 -12.64 7.20
N LYS A 173 6.66 -13.83 7.72
CA LYS A 173 5.61 -14.70 8.29
C LYS A 173 4.85 -14.04 9.42
N GLU A 174 5.54 -13.24 10.23
CA GLU A 174 4.99 -12.47 11.34
C GLU A 174 3.95 -11.47 10.84
N ILE A 175 4.27 -10.74 9.77
CA ILE A 175 3.35 -9.79 9.12
C ILE A 175 2.16 -10.56 8.52
N VAL A 176 2.41 -11.60 7.74
CA VAL A 176 1.35 -12.42 7.11
C VAL A 176 0.40 -13.00 8.16
N ARG A 177 0.93 -13.53 9.26
CA ARG A 177 0.12 -14.06 10.37
C ARG A 177 -0.75 -12.98 11.00
N SER A 178 -0.19 -11.80 11.27
CA SER A 178 -0.91 -10.66 11.82
C SER A 178 -2.05 -10.22 10.88
N LEU A 179 -1.77 -10.07 9.58
CA LEU A 179 -2.77 -9.71 8.57
C LEU A 179 -3.92 -10.74 8.50
N LYS A 180 -3.61 -12.03 8.56
CA LYS A 180 -4.61 -13.11 8.56
C LYS A 180 -5.46 -13.14 9.83
N GLN A 181 -4.91 -12.75 10.95
CA GLN A 181 -5.62 -12.61 12.22
C GLN A 181 -6.44 -11.32 12.31
N ASN A 182 -6.55 -10.57 11.20
CA ASN A 182 -7.21 -9.26 11.16
C ASN A 182 -6.65 -8.25 12.17
N TYR A 183 -5.38 -8.43 12.60
CA TYR A 183 -4.69 -7.43 13.41
C TYR A 183 -4.20 -6.29 12.52
N VAL A 184 -5.17 -5.61 11.96
CA VAL A 184 -5.02 -4.55 10.97
C VAL A 184 -5.78 -3.30 11.42
N LYS A 185 -5.34 -2.19 10.92
CA LYS A 185 -5.89 -0.89 11.17
C LYS A 185 -6.31 -0.25 9.84
N PRO A 186 -7.55 0.23 9.71
CA PRO A 186 -7.93 1.05 8.56
C PRO A 186 -7.07 2.30 8.48
N ILE A 187 -6.66 2.69 7.28
CA ILE A 187 -5.93 3.93 7.01
C ILE A 187 -6.55 4.65 5.82
N ASP A 188 -6.68 5.98 5.90
CA ASP A 188 -7.15 6.81 4.80
C ASP A 188 -5.98 7.11 3.85
N ILE A 189 -5.82 6.24 2.84
CA ILE A 189 -4.76 6.40 1.83
C ILE A 189 -4.99 7.65 0.96
N GLU A 190 -6.23 8.04 0.71
CA GLU A 190 -6.51 9.24 -0.09
C GLU A 190 -6.10 10.51 0.66
N PHE A 191 -6.42 10.58 1.96
CA PHE A 191 -5.91 11.65 2.80
C PHE A 191 -4.38 11.64 2.82
N MET A 192 -3.76 10.48 3.04
CA MET A 192 -2.30 10.34 3.06
C MET A 192 -1.67 10.77 1.72
N ALA A 193 -2.23 10.37 0.58
CA ALA A 193 -1.77 10.76 -0.74
C ALA A 193 -1.97 12.26 -1.02
N SER A 194 -2.91 12.93 -0.36
CA SER A 194 -3.11 14.37 -0.46
C SER A 194 -2.01 15.19 0.23
N LEU A 195 -1.25 14.59 1.13
CA LEU A 195 -0.12 15.21 1.82
C LEU A 195 1.09 15.29 0.89
N LYS A 196 1.71 16.46 0.82
CA LYS A 196 2.82 16.72 -0.10
C LYS A 196 4.15 16.15 0.39
N ARG A 197 4.38 16.20 1.71
CA ARG A 197 5.68 15.83 2.30
C ARG A 197 5.68 14.35 2.72
N PRO A 198 6.70 13.56 2.37
CA PRO A 198 6.87 12.21 2.90
C PRO A 198 6.88 12.17 4.43
N LEU A 199 7.51 13.15 5.06
CA LEU A 199 7.51 13.31 6.52
C LEU A 199 6.07 13.40 7.09
N SER A 200 5.20 14.19 6.44
CA SER A 200 3.81 14.36 6.88
C SER A 200 3.01 13.07 6.72
N ARG A 201 3.23 12.33 5.63
CA ARG A 201 2.59 11.03 5.40
C ARG A 201 3.00 9.98 6.44
N ALA A 202 4.30 9.91 6.73
CA ALA A 202 4.83 9.00 7.74
C ALA A 202 4.35 9.37 9.16
N LEU A 203 4.36 10.65 9.51
CA LEU A 203 3.86 11.14 10.80
C LEU A 203 2.35 10.92 10.95
N TYR A 204 1.57 11.17 9.89
CA TYR A 204 0.14 10.84 9.86
C TYR A 204 -0.13 9.37 10.17
N ARG A 205 0.57 8.45 9.48
CA ARG A 205 0.45 7.00 9.69
C ARG A 205 0.70 6.61 11.15
N LEU A 206 1.76 7.16 11.74
CA LEU A 206 2.14 6.87 13.13
C LEU A 206 1.15 7.47 14.14
N LEU A 207 0.77 8.74 13.98
CA LEU A 207 -0.22 9.40 14.84
C LEU A 207 -1.59 8.69 14.78
N ASP A 208 -2.02 8.32 13.58
CA ASP A 208 -3.29 7.61 13.42
C ASP A 208 -3.24 6.20 14.05
N ALA A 209 -2.06 5.57 14.13
CA ALA A 209 -1.86 4.31 14.83
C ALA A 209 -1.82 4.46 16.37
N GLN A 210 -1.36 5.61 16.89
CA GLN A 210 -1.44 5.92 18.31
C GLN A 210 -2.86 6.30 18.74
N ARG A 211 -3.59 6.95 17.85
CA ARG A 211 -4.93 7.42 18.09
C ARG A 211 -5.97 6.30 18.11
N PHE A 212 -5.75 5.27 17.29
CA PHE A 212 -6.70 4.18 17.05
C PHE A 212 -5.96 2.84 16.98
N SER A 213 -6.43 1.84 17.73
CA SER A 213 -5.91 0.48 17.68
C SER A 213 -7.05 -0.54 17.59
N PRO A 214 -6.76 -1.79 17.15
CA PRO A 214 -7.75 -2.86 17.17
C PRO A 214 -8.33 -3.16 18.56
N GLU A 215 -7.55 -2.92 19.62
CA GLU A 215 -7.97 -3.09 21.02
C GLU A 215 -8.80 -1.90 21.53
N ASN A 216 -8.57 -0.71 20.97
CA ASN A 216 -9.32 0.50 21.32
C ASN A 216 -9.87 1.15 20.03
N PRO A 217 -11.06 0.75 19.58
CA PRO A 217 -11.68 1.27 18.39
C PRO A 217 -12.17 2.73 18.52
N SER A 218 -12.24 3.26 19.74
CA SER A 218 -12.59 4.66 19.97
C SER A 218 -11.38 5.56 19.79
N PRO A 219 -11.31 6.38 18.73
CA PRO A 219 -10.15 7.21 18.50
C PRO A 219 -9.99 8.27 19.59
N LEU A 220 -8.75 8.44 20.04
CA LEU A 220 -8.44 9.47 21.03
C LEU A 220 -8.62 10.88 20.40
N PRO A 221 -9.30 11.81 21.08
CA PRO A 221 -9.39 13.20 20.63
C PRO A 221 -8.08 13.97 20.84
N ARG A 222 -7.22 13.46 21.73
CA ARG A 222 -5.95 14.05 22.12
C ARG A 222 -4.93 12.97 22.41
N PHE A 223 -3.68 13.19 22.03
CA PHE A 223 -2.55 12.31 22.32
C PHE A 223 -1.42 13.10 22.94
N GLU A 224 -0.94 12.65 24.09
CA GLU A 224 0.15 13.28 24.83
C GLU A 224 1.29 12.28 25.04
N VAL A 225 2.51 12.73 24.85
CA VAL A 225 3.70 11.91 25.04
C VAL A 225 4.92 12.78 25.33
N ASN A 226 5.89 12.25 26.08
CA ASN A 226 7.18 12.92 26.22
C ASN A 226 7.82 13.12 24.84
N LEU A 227 8.37 14.33 24.58
CA LEU A 227 8.91 14.67 23.27
C LEU A 227 10.06 13.76 22.84
N MET A 228 10.89 13.30 23.77
CA MET A 228 12.02 12.44 23.44
C MET A 228 11.59 10.98 23.21
N GLU A 229 10.59 10.50 23.97
CA GLU A 229 9.95 9.21 23.69
C GLU A 229 9.25 9.21 22.34
N TRP A 230 8.58 10.33 22.00
CA TRP A 230 7.97 10.48 20.68
C TRP A 230 9.02 10.52 19.55
N ALA A 231 10.14 11.22 19.78
CA ALA A 231 11.26 11.21 18.84
C ALA A 231 11.81 9.80 18.62
N ALA A 232 11.89 8.99 19.69
CA ALA A 232 12.26 7.59 19.63
C ALA A 232 11.23 6.77 18.84
N ALA A 233 9.93 6.91 19.13
CA ALA A 233 8.86 6.25 18.36
C ALA A 233 8.89 6.63 16.87
N CYS A 234 9.17 7.89 16.55
CA CYS A 234 9.35 8.40 15.18
C CYS A 234 10.69 7.99 14.52
N LYS A 235 11.59 7.36 15.26
CA LYS A 235 12.98 7.04 14.83
C LYS A 235 13.73 8.28 14.35
N ILE A 236 13.55 9.40 15.04
CA ILE A 236 14.30 10.64 14.78
C ILE A 236 15.71 10.49 15.37
N VAL A 237 16.72 10.69 14.53
CA VAL A 237 18.13 10.49 14.92
C VAL A 237 18.60 11.50 15.96
N HIS A 238 18.06 12.71 15.94
CA HIS A 238 18.46 13.76 16.88
C HIS A 238 17.95 13.49 18.30
N LYS A 239 18.88 13.62 19.28
CA LYS A 239 18.58 13.44 20.72
C LYS A 239 18.42 14.77 21.49
N ARG A 240 18.24 15.89 20.78
CA ARG A 240 18.04 17.24 21.37
C ARG A 240 16.63 17.74 21.09
N PRO A 241 15.87 18.20 22.11
CA PRO A 241 14.49 18.64 21.98
C PRO A 241 14.27 19.73 20.92
N ASP A 242 15.18 20.71 20.81
CA ASP A 242 15.12 21.78 19.81
C ASP A 242 15.24 21.24 18.38
N LYS A 243 16.09 20.24 18.16
CA LYS A 243 16.25 19.59 16.85
C LYS A 243 15.08 18.71 16.50
N VAL A 244 14.56 17.95 17.47
CA VAL A 244 13.34 17.11 17.29
C VAL A 244 12.16 17.98 16.87
N ARG A 245 11.91 19.10 17.59
CA ARG A 245 10.85 20.05 17.22
C ARG A 245 10.99 20.56 15.80
N ARG A 246 12.20 21.04 15.44
CA ARG A 246 12.50 21.52 14.08
C ARG A 246 12.27 20.46 13.02
N THR A 247 12.55 19.17 13.32
CA THR A 247 12.32 18.07 12.39
C THR A 247 10.82 17.84 12.17
N LEU A 248 10.00 17.92 13.24
CA LEU A 248 8.56 17.65 13.18
C LEU A 248 7.74 18.83 12.63
N GLU A 249 8.22 20.07 12.82
CA GLU A 249 7.48 21.30 12.51
C GLU A 249 6.86 21.34 11.10
N PRO A 250 7.59 21.01 10.01
CA PRO A 250 7.00 21.06 8.67
C PRO A 250 5.84 20.06 8.46
N ALA A 251 5.86 18.93 9.17
CA ALA A 251 4.76 17.98 9.13
C ALA A 251 3.57 18.44 9.98
N HIS A 252 3.83 19.06 11.13
CA HIS A 252 2.77 19.66 11.95
C HIS A 252 2.01 20.73 11.20
N GLU A 253 2.73 21.67 10.56
CA GLU A 253 2.14 22.72 9.73
C GLU A 253 1.24 22.16 8.65
N GLU A 254 1.69 21.13 7.91
CA GLU A 254 0.89 20.53 6.86
C GLU A 254 -0.33 19.79 7.41
N LEU A 255 -0.19 19.02 8.49
CA LEU A 255 -1.30 18.29 9.11
C LEU A 255 -2.35 19.23 9.73
N ILE A 256 -1.93 20.38 10.28
CA ILE A 256 -2.83 21.45 10.75
C ILE A 256 -3.54 22.10 9.55
N ALA A 257 -2.80 22.49 8.50
CA ALA A 257 -3.38 23.07 7.29
C ALA A 257 -4.40 22.14 6.61
N ARG A 258 -4.24 20.83 6.77
CA ARG A 258 -5.16 19.78 6.29
C ARG A 258 -6.23 19.40 7.31
N ARG A 259 -6.37 20.11 8.43
CA ARG A 259 -7.33 19.87 9.50
C ARG A 259 -7.32 18.48 10.12
N TYR A 260 -6.26 17.71 9.90
CA TYR A 260 -6.03 16.45 10.62
C TYR A 260 -5.65 16.72 12.07
N LEU A 261 -4.81 17.73 12.31
CA LEU A 261 -4.55 18.27 13.63
C LEU A 261 -5.24 19.62 13.78
N GLN A 262 -5.83 19.87 14.95
CA GLN A 262 -6.31 21.17 15.35
C GLN A 262 -5.17 22.03 15.88
N SER A 263 -4.35 21.46 16.77
CA SER A 263 -3.16 22.10 17.33
C SER A 263 -2.09 21.10 17.72
N VAL A 264 -0.87 21.60 17.86
CA VAL A 264 0.27 20.92 18.47
C VAL A 264 0.86 21.82 19.53
N GLU A 265 0.91 21.34 20.75
CA GLU A 265 1.39 22.12 21.90
C GLU A 265 2.61 21.45 22.51
N TYR A 266 3.50 22.27 23.08
CA TYR A 266 4.69 21.82 23.80
C TYR A 266 4.63 22.33 25.23
N ILE A 267 4.55 21.42 26.19
CA ILE A 267 4.43 21.72 27.62
C ILE A 267 5.74 21.36 28.30
N GLY A 268 6.26 22.24 29.16
CA GLY A 268 7.52 22.02 29.86
C GLY A 268 8.76 22.41 29.04
N ARG A 269 9.94 22.00 29.50
CA ARG A 269 11.24 22.39 28.91
C ARG A 269 12.23 21.21 28.93
N GLY A 270 13.19 21.26 28.02
CA GLY A 270 14.29 20.28 27.96
C GLY A 270 13.79 18.85 27.73
N GLN A 271 14.42 17.88 28.37
CA GLN A 271 14.11 16.45 28.21
C GLN A 271 12.74 16.04 28.80
N GLN A 272 12.20 16.86 29.70
CA GLN A 272 10.87 16.64 30.32
C GLN A 272 9.74 17.29 29.50
N GLN A 273 10.03 17.80 28.30
CA GLN A 273 9.03 18.42 27.46
C GLN A 273 8.03 17.37 26.96
N THR A 274 6.74 17.67 27.10
CA THR A 274 5.64 16.88 26.55
C THR A 274 5.15 17.53 25.26
N ILE A 275 4.90 16.73 24.24
CA ILE A 275 4.20 17.15 23.05
C ILE A 275 2.74 16.67 23.14
N VAL A 276 1.82 17.54 22.77
CA VAL A 276 0.39 17.31 22.80
C VAL A 276 -0.20 17.54 21.42
N TYR A 277 -0.81 16.53 20.87
CA TYR A 277 -1.55 16.57 19.62
C TYR A 277 -3.06 16.64 19.93
N VAL A 278 -3.72 17.66 19.42
CA VAL A 278 -5.19 17.76 19.41
C VAL A 278 -5.65 17.46 17.99
N PHE A 279 -6.49 16.43 17.84
CA PHE A 279 -6.95 16.01 16.53
C PHE A 279 -8.08 16.89 16.02
N GLY A 280 -8.05 17.20 14.73
CA GLY A 280 -9.01 18.04 14.04
C GLY A 280 -10.16 17.26 13.41
N GLU A 281 -11.02 17.95 12.68
CA GLU A 281 -12.22 17.40 12.04
C GLU A 281 -11.89 16.31 10.99
N GLU A 282 -10.85 16.53 10.18
CA GLU A 282 -10.43 15.56 9.15
C GLU A 282 -9.80 14.30 9.74
N ALA A 283 -9.44 14.30 11.01
CA ALA A 283 -9.04 13.09 11.70
C ALA A 283 -10.19 12.08 11.84
N GLY A 284 -11.43 12.52 11.68
CA GLY A 284 -12.63 11.71 11.81
C GLY A 284 -12.94 11.30 13.26
N GLY A 285 -14.19 10.99 13.54
CA GLY A 285 -14.68 10.46 14.81
C GLY A 285 -14.63 8.93 14.90
N VAL A 286 -15.34 8.38 15.87
CA VAL A 286 -15.71 6.96 15.90
C VAL A 286 -16.64 6.71 14.71
N ALA A 287 -16.37 5.65 13.95
CA ALA A 287 -17.31 5.26 12.89
C ALA A 287 -18.62 4.80 13.51
N ASP A 288 -19.72 5.38 13.05
CA ASP A 288 -21.04 4.84 13.35
C ASP A 288 -21.20 3.49 12.66
N MET A 289 -21.37 2.42 13.42
CA MET A 289 -21.45 1.07 12.88
C MET A 289 -22.71 0.86 12.04
N GLU A 290 -23.81 1.54 12.32
CA GLU A 290 -25.01 1.52 11.46
C GLU A 290 -24.69 2.13 10.09
N ALA A 291 -23.92 3.22 10.06
CA ALA A 291 -23.45 3.81 8.81
C ALA A 291 -22.52 2.86 8.03
N VAL A 292 -21.65 2.15 8.73
CA VAL A 292 -20.78 1.12 8.13
C VAL A 292 -21.63 0.02 7.49
N ASP A 293 -22.60 -0.52 8.21
CA ASP A 293 -23.47 -1.59 7.72
C ASP A 293 -24.29 -1.14 6.50
N LEU A 294 -24.83 0.06 6.51
CA LEU A 294 -25.56 0.64 5.37
C LEU A 294 -24.69 0.76 4.13
N LEU A 295 -23.43 1.18 4.28
CA LEU A 295 -22.48 1.31 3.18
C LEU A 295 -22.02 -0.05 2.66
N MET A 296 -21.83 -1.02 3.55
CA MET A 296 -21.52 -2.39 3.18
C MET A 296 -22.66 -3.08 2.43
N ALA A 297 -23.92 -2.81 2.82
CA ALA A 297 -25.10 -3.31 2.11
C ALA A 297 -25.16 -2.81 0.66
N GLU A 298 -24.61 -1.63 0.34
CA GLU A 298 -24.45 -1.14 -1.03
C GLU A 298 -23.24 -1.75 -1.78
N GLY A 299 -22.46 -2.59 -1.10
CA GLY A 299 -21.32 -3.33 -1.67
C GLY A 299 -19.96 -2.68 -1.45
N LEU A 300 -19.84 -1.66 -0.59
CA LEU A 300 -18.54 -1.15 -0.17
C LEU A 300 -17.84 -2.18 0.73
N SER A 301 -16.51 -2.24 0.64
CA SER A 301 -15.71 -3.01 1.60
C SER A 301 -15.86 -2.40 3.00
N PHE A 302 -15.70 -3.22 4.04
CA PHE A 302 -15.70 -2.75 5.44
C PHE A 302 -14.80 -1.51 5.64
N THR A 303 -13.60 -1.54 5.07
CA THR A 303 -12.62 -0.44 5.20
C THR A 303 -13.10 0.86 4.58
N SER A 304 -13.62 0.79 3.34
CA SER A 304 -14.15 1.99 2.67
C SER A 304 -15.39 2.52 3.39
N ALA A 305 -16.25 1.62 3.85
CA ALA A 305 -17.44 1.94 4.63
C ALA A 305 -17.05 2.59 5.97
N TYR A 306 -16.10 1.98 6.68
CA TYR A 306 -15.60 2.47 7.96
C TYR A 306 -14.90 3.84 7.84
N SER A 307 -14.07 4.04 6.81
CA SER A 307 -13.42 5.33 6.55
C SER A 307 -14.44 6.44 6.29
N LEU A 308 -15.49 6.17 5.51
CA LEU A 308 -16.56 7.13 5.26
C LEU A 308 -17.39 7.39 6.52
N ALA A 309 -17.73 6.34 7.27
CA ALA A 309 -18.51 6.47 8.50
C ALA A 309 -17.76 7.18 9.64
N ARG A 310 -16.42 7.20 9.61
CA ARG A 310 -15.60 8.04 10.51
C ARG A 310 -15.66 9.52 10.14
N ARG A 311 -15.85 9.83 8.87
CA ARG A 311 -15.77 11.18 8.34
C ARG A 311 -17.13 11.87 8.27
N TYR A 312 -18.17 11.11 7.97
CA TYR A 312 -19.53 11.62 7.77
C TYR A 312 -20.50 11.04 8.79
N SER A 313 -21.41 11.87 9.29
CA SER A 313 -22.43 11.43 10.24
C SER A 313 -23.40 10.41 9.60
N LEU A 314 -24.03 9.59 10.42
CA LEU A 314 -25.07 8.64 9.98
C LEU A 314 -26.18 9.34 9.18
N ALA A 315 -26.62 10.53 9.62
CA ALA A 315 -27.63 11.30 8.92
C ALA A 315 -27.17 11.72 7.51
N HIS A 316 -25.92 12.17 7.37
CA HIS A 316 -25.33 12.51 6.08
C HIS A 316 -25.26 11.27 5.16
N ILE A 317 -24.79 10.16 5.69
CA ILE A 317 -24.68 8.91 4.91
C ILE A 317 -26.05 8.43 4.45
N LYS A 318 -27.07 8.46 5.30
CA LYS A 318 -28.45 8.09 4.92
C LYS A 318 -28.98 9.00 3.80
N ASP A 319 -28.85 10.33 3.92
CA ASP A 319 -29.25 11.28 2.87
C ASP A 319 -28.53 10.99 1.53
N ARG A 320 -27.23 10.75 1.57
CA ARG A 320 -26.45 10.47 0.37
C ARG A 320 -26.77 9.11 -0.26
N LEU A 321 -27.10 8.11 0.54
CA LEU A 321 -27.56 6.81 0.05
C LEU A 321 -28.92 6.90 -0.65
N GLU A 322 -29.86 7.64 -0.09
CA GLU A 322 -31.15 7.92 -0.76
C GLU A 322 -30.93 8.62 -2.10
N ARG A 323 -30.06 9.62 -2.11
CA ARG A 323 -29.67 10.33 -3.34
C ARG A 323 -29.05 9.42 -4.38
N PHE A 324 -28.09 8.62 -3.98
CA PHE A 324 -27.45 7.64 -4.85
C PHE A 324 -28.46 6.68 -5.47
N ARG A 325 -29.38 6.14 -4.65
CA ARG A 325 -30.45 5.23 -5.11
C ARG A 325 -31.41 5.94 -6.07
N SER A 326 -31.79 7.17 -5.78
CA SER A 326 -32.64 7.99 -6.64
C SER A 326 -32.03 8.25 -8.01
N ILE A 327 -30.72 8.58 -8.06
CA ILE A 327 -30.01 8.79 -9.32
C ILE A 327 -29.93 7.49 -10.13
N LEU A 328 -29.71 6.33 -9.50
CA LEU A 328 -29.72 5.05 -10.20
C LEU A 328 -31.14 4.70 -10.71
N ALA A 329 -32.18 4.97 -9.92
CA ALA A 329 -33.57 4.76 -10.31
C ALA A 329 -34.02 5.65 -11.51
N SER A 330 -33.38 6.83 -11.67
CA SER A 330 -33.62 7.69 -12.86
C SER A 330 -32.99 7.16 -14.16
N GLY A 331 -32.38 5.95 -14.12
CA GLY A 331 -31.77 5.31 -15.28
C GLY A 331 -30.28 5.63 -15.51
N TYR A 332 -29.64 6.35 -14.60
CA TYR A 332 -28.20 6.61 -14.69
C TYR A 332 -27.40 5.34 -14.40
N LYS A 333 -26.52 4.95 -15.35
CA LYS A 333 -25.65 3.77 -15.24
C LYS A 333 -24.19 4.21 -15.12
N PRO A 334 -23.63 4.33 -13.89
CA PRO A 334 -22.23 4.67 -13.70
C PRO A 334 -21.31 3.54 -14.18
N LYS A 335 -20.20 3.87 -14.83
CA LYS A 335 -19.15 2.88 -15.20
C LYS A 335 -18.62 2.13 -13.98
N ASN A 336 -18.48 2.80 -12.84
CA ASN A 336 -18.11 2.24 -11.56
C ASN A 336 -19.15 2.61 -10.50
N ARG A 337 -20.07 1.69 -10.19
CA ARG A 337 -21.17 1.91 -9.25
C ARG A 337 -20.68 2.33 -7.85
N LEU A 338 -19.65 1.68 -7.35
CA LEU A 338 -19.16 1.93 -5.99
C LEU A 338 -18.27 3.19 -5.92
N GLY A 339 -17.48 3.47 -6.96
CA GLY A 339 -16.78 4.74 -7.07
C GLY A 339 -17.75 5.91 -7.13
N PHE A 340 -18.86 5.77 -7.86
CA PHE A 340 -19.92 6.76 -7.89
C PHE A 340 -20.61 6.94 -6.53
N LEU A 341 -20.86 5.86 -5.78
CA LEU A 341 -21.36 5.93 -4.42
C LEU A 341 -20.47 6.77 -3.51
N VAL A 342 -19.17 6.50 -3.52
CA VAL A 342 -18.17 7.26 -2.75
C VAL A 342 -18.18 8.74 -3.13
N ASP A 343 -18.27 9.04 -4.43
CA ASP A 343 -18.31 10.40 -4.95
C ASP A 343 -19.59 11.16 -4.50
N VAL A 344 -20.73 10.46 -4.47
CA VAL A 344 -21.99 11.02 -3.96
C VAL A 344 -21.93 11.28 -2.44
N ILE A 345 -21.29 10.39 -1.67
CA ILE A 345 -21.14 10.59 -0.22
C ILE A 345 -20.25 11.77 0.10
N ARG A 346 -19.18 11.97 -0.69
CA ARG A 346 -18.20 13.06 -0.54
C ARG A 346 -18.67 14.40 -1.11
N ASP A 347 -19.84 14.44 -1.72
CA ASP A 347 -20.37 15.65 -2.34
C ASP A 347 -20.80 16.69 -1.30
N GLU A 348 -19.88 17.52 -0.85
CA GLU A 348 -20.15 18.65 0.06
C GLU A 348 -20.70 19.87 -0.68
N GLU A 349 -20.37 20.03 -1.96
CA GLU A 349 -20.79 21.14 -2.80
C GLU A 349 -22.21 21.00 -3.36
N GLY A 350 -22.84 19.83 -3.20
CA GLY A 350 -24.18 19.57 -3.71
C GLY A 350 -24.27 19.37 -5.21
N LYS A 351 -23.18 18.93 -5.84
CA LYS A 351 -23.07 18.58 -7.26
C LYS A 351 -24.16 17.62 -7.73
N TYR A 352 -24.60 16.74 -6.83
CA TYR A 352 -25.63 15.74 -7.09
C TYR A 352 -27.02 16.15 -6.56
N ARG A 353 -27.24 17.40 -6.14
CA ARG A 353 -28.54 17.90 -5.65
C ARG A 353 -29.57 18.09 -6.76
N ARG A 354 -29.15 18.27 -8.01
CA ARG A 354 -30.04 18.33 -9.20
C ARG A 354 -29.75 17.10 -10.06
N ALA A 355 -30.78 16.58 -10.76
CA ALA A 355 -30.61 15.50 -11.72
C ALA A 355 -29.46 15.85 -12.68
N LEU A 356 -28.49 14.94 -12.81
CA LEU A 356 -27.30 15.16 -13.61
C LEU A 356 -27.67 15.46 -15.07
N PRO A 357 -27.14 16.54 -15.67
CA PRO A 357 -27.20 16.69 -17.10
C PRO A 357 -26.33 15.62 -17.78
N PRO A 358 -26.64 15.21 -19.03
CA PRO A 358 -25.93 14.12 -19.69
C PRO A 358 -24.46 14.42 -19.89
N ALA A 359 -23.69 13.49 -19.48
CA ALA A 359 -22.32 12.96 -19.74
C ALA A 359 -21.23 13.80 -20.45
N GLN A 360 -21.28 15.10 -20.64
CA GLN A 360 -20.28 15.83 -21.44
C GLN A 360 -18.99 16.23 -20.68
N GLY A 361 -19.05 16.51 -19.38
CA GLY A 361 -17.84 16.91 -18.60
C GLY A 361 -16.96 15.73 -18.17
N ARG A 362 -17.52 14.55 -17.93
CA ARG A 362 -16.76 13.36 -17.50
C ARG A 362 -16.09 12.61 -18.64
N ARG A 363 -16.57 12.76 -19.87
CA ARG A 363 -15.89 12.23 -21.07
C ARG A 363 -14.51 12.86 -21.27
N ALA A 364 -14.35 14.14 -20.96
CA ALA A 364 -13.07 14.83 -21.11
C ALA A 364 -12.02 14.40 -20.10
N GLN A 365 -12.41 14.05 -18.87
CA GLN A 365 -11.47 13.59 -17.84
C GLN A 365 -11.12 12.12 -18.01
N ALA A 366 -12.12 11.25 -18.26
CA ALA A 366 -11.87 9.85 -18.61
C ALA A 366 -11.09 9.72 -19.92
N HIS A 367 -11.33 10.60 -20.88
CA HIS A 367 -10.56 10.63 -22.14
C HIS A 367 -9.11 11.06 -21.92
N ARG A 368 -8.83 12.00 -21.00
CA ARG A 368 -7.46 12.39 -20.64
C ARG A 368 -6.72 11.27 -19.91
N GLU A 369 -7.39 10.58 -19.00
CA GLU A 369 -6.81 9.43 -18.29
C GLU A 369 -6.59 8.23 -19.24
N GLU A 370 -7.52 7.99 -20.18
CA GLU A 370 -7.34 6.99 -21.24
C GLU A 370 -6.23 7.40 -22.23
N GLU A 371 -6.13 8.66 -22.61
CA GLU A 371 -5.05 9.16 -23.46
C GLU A 371 -3.69 9.09 -22.77
N GLU A 372 -3.61 9.43 -21.51
CA GLU A 372 -2.37 9.32 -20.71
C GLU A 372 -1.97 7.85 -20.53
N ALA A 373 -2.90 6.96 -20.22
CA ALA A 373 -2.66 5.52 -20.15
C ALA A 373 -2.19 4.97 -21.50
N ARG A 374 -2.82 5.41 -22.61
CA ARG A 374 -2.42 5.01 -23.97
C ARG A 374 -1.04 5.54 -24.35
N ARG A 375 -0.71 6.80 -24.04
CA ARG A 375 0.64 7.36 -24.27
C ARG A 375 1.71 6.59 -23.53
N ILE A 376 1.45 6.23 -22.27
CA ILE A 376 2.34 5.46 -21.44
C ILE A 376 2.51 4.02 -22.02
N GLU A 377 1.46 3.43 -22.54
CA GLU A 377 1.50 2.11 -23.17
C GLU A 377 2.24 2.15 -24.51
N GLU A 378 2.04 3.20 -25.31
CA GLU A 378 2.77 3.45 -26.54
C GLU A 378 4.27 3.71 -26.32
N GLU A 379 4.65 4.39 -25.23
CA GLU A 379 6.08 4.59 -24.86
C GLU A 379 6.73 3.26 -24.48
N ALA A 380 6.06 2.44 -23.66
CA ALA A 380 6.57 1.12 -23.30
C ALA A 380 6.69 0.20 -24.52
N GLU A 381 5.75 0.29 -25.45
CA GLU A 381 5.80 -0.44 -26.71
C GLU A 381 6.97 0.00 -27.58
N ARG A 382 7.20 1.31 -27.72
CA ARG A 382 8.35 1.85 -28.45
C ARG A 382 9.69 1.45 -27.82
N GLU A 383 9.77 1.42 -26.50
CA GLU A 383 10.95 0.96 -25.78
C GLU A 383 11.21 -0.53 -26.03
N TRP A 384 10.15 -1.34 -26.02
CA TRP A 384 10.24 -2.75 -26.33
C TRP A 384 10.69 -3.00 -27.78
N GLN A 385 10.11 -2.30 -28.75
CA GLN A 385 10.43 -2.42 -30.17
C GLN A 385 11.86 -1.97 -30.50
N ARG A 386 12.47 -1.08 -29.70
CA ARG A 386 13.87 -0.68 -29.86
C ARG A 386 14.86 -1.73 -29.35
N MET A 387 14.42 -2.69 -28.55
CA MET A 387 15.29 -3.76 -28.07
C MET A 387 15.61 -4.73 -29.21
N PRO A 388 16.86 -5.19 -29.34
CA PRO A 388 17.20 -6.31 -30.23
C PRO A 388 16.33 -7.53 -29.88
N LYS A 389 15.96 -8.34 -30.89
CA LYS A 389 15.11 -9.54 -30.69
C LYS A 389 15.65 -10.47 -29.62
N GLU A 390 16.95 -10.68 -29.58
CA GLU A 390 17.62 -11.48 -28.56
C GLU A 390 17.43 -10.93 -27.12
N ALA A 391 17.42 -9.60 -26.97
CA ALA A 391 17.18 -8.96 -25.70
C ALA A 391 15.70 -9.07 -25.27
N GLN A 392 14.76 -9.00 -26.20
CA GLN A 392 13.33 -9.22 -25.97
C GLN A 392 13.06 -10.66 -25.52
N VAL A 393 13.63 -11.65 -26.20
CA VAL A 393 13.54 -13.08 -25.83
C VAL A 393 14.13 -13.31 -24.44
N ARG A 394 15.33 -12.82 -24.19
CA ARG A 394 16.00 -12.95 -22.87
C ARG A 394 15.12 -12.37 -21.77
N ARG A 395 14.52 -11.23 -21.99
CA ARG A 395 13.65 -10.59 -21.00
C ARG A 395 12.36 -11.36 -20.78
N ALA A 396 11.75 -11.89 -21.83
CA ALA A 396 10.57 -12.74 -21.73
C ALA A 396 10.86 -14.01 -20.92
N LEU A 397 12.01 -14.65 -21.16
CA LEU A 397 12.45 -15.82 -20.38
C LEU A 397 12.72 -15.50 -18.92
N GLN A 398 13.30 -14.35 -18.60
CA GLN A 398 13.50 -13.92 -17.23
C GLN A 398 12.15 -13.74 -16.51
N VAL A 399 11.16 -13.18 -17.19
CA VAL A 399 9.80 -13.05 -16.64
C VAL A 399 9.16 -14.42 -16.45
N ALA A 400 9.24 -15.31 -17.45
CA ALA A 400 8.72 -16.66 -17.36
C ALA A 400 9.35 -17.44 -16.20
N GLN A 401 10.67 -17.41 -16.08
CA GLN A 401 11.40 -18.06 -15.00
C GLN A 401 11.02 -17.51 -13.62
N LEU A 402 10.86 -16.19 -13.50
CA LEU A 402 10.50 -15.55 -12.24
C LEU A 402 9.05 -15.88 -11.82
N VAL A 403 8.12 -15.84 -12.77
CA VAL A 403 6.68 -16.01 -12.50
C VAL A 403 6.31 -17.48 -12.31
N LEU A 404 6.80 -18.36 -13.19
CA LEU A 404 6.46 -19.79 -13.21
C LEU A 404 7.35 -20.64 -12.29
N ARG A 405 8.61 -20.27 -12.12
CA ARG A 405 9.59 -20.88 -11.21
C ARG A 405 9.63 -22.41 -11.27
N SER A 406 9.27 -23.08 -10.14
CA SER A 406 9.28 -24.55 -10.04
C SER A 406 8.17 -25.24 -10.83
N ARG A 407 7.30 -24.50 -11.47
CA ARG A 407 6.18 -25.04 -12.27
C ARG A 407 6.56 -25.29 -13.71
N ILE A 408 7.67 -24.69 -14.18
CA ILE A 408 8.24 -24.86 -15.52
C ILE A 408 9.61 -25.53 -15.40
N SER A 409 9.86 -26.54 -16.21
CA SER A 409 11.16 -27.22 -16.28
C SER A 409 12.15 -26.44 -17.13
N VAL A 410 13.45 -26.79 -17.01
CA VAL A 410 14.51 -26.18 -17.82
C VAL A 410 14.27 -26.44 -19.30
N GLY A 411 13.88 -27.67 -19.67
CA GLY A 411 13.57 -28.02 -21.06
C GLY A 411 12.38 -27.24 -21.64
N GLU A 412 11.33 -27.02 -20.84
CA GLU A 412 10.19 -26.18 -21.27
C GLU A 412 10.58 -24.70 -21.43
N LEU A 413 11.53 -24.19 -20.65
CA LEU A 413 12.08 -22.83 -20.85
C LEU A 413 12.95 -22.73 -22.09
N GLU A 414 13.73 -23.76 -22.41
CA GLU A 414 14.52 -23.84 -23.64
C GLU A 414 13.60 -23.90 -24.87
N GLU A 415 12.51 -24.65 -24.78
CA GLU A 415 11.52 -24.72 -25.86
C GLU A 415 10.76 -23.40 -26.03
N LEU A 416 10.38 -22.74 -24.93
CA LEU A 416 9.80 -21.39 -24.98
C LEU A 416 10.76 -20.40 -25.63
N ALA A 417 12.07 -20.49 -25.35
CA ALA A 417 13.09 -19.68 -26.00
C ALA A 417 13.12 -19.93 -27.52
N HIS A 418 13.17 -21.21 -27.90
CA HIS A 418 13.22 -21.62 -29.30
C HIS A 418 11.99 -21.14 -30.10
N LEU A 419 10.79 -21.27 -29.53
CA LEU A 419 9.55 -20.80 -30.15
C LEU A 419 9.55 -19.26 -30.34
N MET A 420 10.10 -18.51 -29.39
CA MET A 420 10.23 -17.05 -29.52
C MET A 420 11.30 -16.64 -30.53
N GLU A 421 12.44 -17.34 -30.56
CA GLU A 421 13.52 -17.11 -31.55
C GLU A 421 13.06 -17.44 -32.97
N ALA A 422 12.33 -18.56 -33.12
CA ALA A 422 11.72 -18.96 -34.40
C ALA A 422 10.59 -18.04 -34.86
N GLY A 423 10.10 -17.14 -34.00
CA GLY A 423 9.00 -16.22 -34.31
C GLY A 423 7.62 -16.85 -34.27
N GLN A 424 7.49 -18.04 -33.68
CA GLN A 424 6.21 -18.72 -33.47
C GLN A 424 5.45 -18.14 -32.26
N LEU A 425 6.19 -17.65 -31.26
CA LEU A 425 5.66 -16.89 -30.13
C LEU A 425 6.31 -15.50 -30.12
N GLU A 426 5.48 -14.50 -29.88
CA GLU A 426 5.93 -13.12 -29.77
C GLU A 426 6.38 -12.85 -28.33
N PRO A 427 7.64 -12.47 -28.07
CA PRO A 427 8.18 -12.32 -26.70
C PRO A 427 7.36 -11.34 -25.84
N ARG A 428 6.79 -10.29 -26.46
CA ARG A 428 5.95 -9.32 -25.80
C ARG A 428 4.64 -9.93 -25.33
N ALA A 429 3.97 -10.69 -26.18
CA ALA A 429 2.73 -11.38 -25.86
C ALA A 429 2.91 -12.33 -24.69
N VAL A 430 3.97 -13.12 -24.69
CA VAL A 430 4.34 -14.03 -23.58
C VAL A 430 4.48 -13.28 -22.26
N VAL A 431 5.13 -12.12 -22.25
CA VAL A 431 5.29 -11.30 -21.04
C VAL A 431 3.95 -10.78 -20.52
N GLU A 432 3.10 -10.27 -21.41
CA GLU A 432 1.79 -9.71 -21.01
C GLU A 432 0.81 -10.81 -20.54
N GLU A 433 0.80 -11.96 -21.21
CA GLU A 433 0.00 -13.11 -20.80
C GLU A 433 0.44 -13.65 -19.42
N LEU A 434 1.74 -13.78 -19.20
CA LEU A 434 2.26 -14.23 -17.90
C LEU A 434 1.94 -13.23 -16.78
N LYS A 435 2.03 -11.94 -17.03
CA LYS A 435 1.61 -10.90 -16.07
C LYS A 435 0.11 -10.98 -15.77
N ALA A 436 -0.71 -11.13 -16.80
CA ALA A 436 -2.15 -11.25 -16.67
C ALA A 436 -2.53 -12.55 -15.92
N ALA A 437 -1.89 -13.67 -16.23
CA ALA A 437 -2.08 -14.94 -15.55
C ALA A 437 -1.64 -14.88 -14.08
N ALA A 438 -0.51 -14.22 -13.80
CA ALA A 438 -0.01 -14.02 -12.43
C ALA A 438 -0.96 -13.17 -11.58
N SER A 439 -1.44 -12.05 -12.13
CA SER A 439 -2.37 -11.15 -11.43
C SER A 439 -3.77 -11.76 -11.26
N GLY A 440 -4.19 -12.65 -12.17
CA GLY A 440 -5.47 -13.34 -12.13
C GLY A 440 -5.46 -14.70 -11.45
N GLY A 441 -4.32 -15.17 -10.91
CA GLY A 441 -4.20 -16.50 -10.29
C GLY A 441 -4.32 -17.68 -11.28
N ARG A 442 -4.16 -17.45 -12.58
CA ARG A 442 -4.39 -18.42 -13.67
C ARG A 442 -3.10 -18.98 -14.29
N LEU A 443 -1.99 -19.00 -13.53
CA LEU A 443 -0.70 -19.49 -14.02
C LEU A 443 -0.72 -20.97 -14.42
N GLU A 444 -1.51 -21.81 -13.73
CA GLU A 444 -1.66 -23.23 -14.07
C GLU A 444 -2.40 -23.42 -15.40
N GLU A 445 -3.41 -22.60 -15.68
CA GLU A 445 -4.15 -22.63 -16.96
C GLU A 445 -3.20 -22.23 -18.10
N TRP A 446 -2.41 -21.19 -17.91
CA TRP A 446 -1.43 -20.76 -18.91
C TRP A 446 -0.41 -21.86 -19.22
N LEU A 447 0.13 -22.54 -18.17
CA LEU A 447 1.07 -23.64 -18.32
C LEU A 447 0.45 -24.85 -19.05
N GLN A 448 -0.79 -25.19 -18.74
CA GLN A 448 -1.50 -26.28 -19.42
C GLN A 448 -1.68 -25.97 -20.90
N THR A 449 -2.06 -24.76 -21.25
CA THR A 449 -2.20 -24.31 -22.64
C THR A 449 -0.86 -24.36 -23.37
N PHE A 450 0.21 -23.89 -22.74
CA PHE A 450 1.55 -23.95 -23.30
C PHE A 450 2.00 -25.40 -23.57
N ARG A 451 1.81 -26.31 -22.59
CA ARG A 451 2.14 -27.74 -22.73
C ARG A 451 1.32 -28.45 -23.80
N GLN A 452 0.06 -28.10 -23.96
CA GLN A 452 -0.76 -28.63 -25.04
C GLN A 452 -0.23 -28.20 -26.42
N GLY A 453 0.18 -26.94 -26.56
CA GLY A 453 0.80 -26.45 -27.81
C GLY A 453 2.17 -27.04 -28.13
N LEU A 454 2.88 -27.64 -27.14
CA LEU A 454 4.11 -28.37 -27.37
C LEU A 454 3.88 -29.84 -27.80
N ALA A 455 2.67 -30.38 -27.60
CA ALA A 455 2.33 -31.75 -27.92
C ALA A 455 1.72 -31.91 -29.34
N GLU A 456 1.33 -30.80 -29.97
CA GLU A 456 0.88 -30.71 -31.35
C GLU A 456 2.03 -30.37 -32.30
#